data_7a7c98e498879d186e913dd9c0ae5caf
#
_entry.id   7a7c98e498879d186e913dd9c0ae5caf
#
_cell.length_a   1.000
_cell.length_b   1.000
_cell.length_c   1.000
_cell.angle_alpha   90.00
_cell.angle_beta   90.00
_cell.angle_gamma   90.00
#
_symmetry.space_group_name_H-M   'P 1'
#
loop_
_entity.id
_entity.type
_entity.pdbx_description
1 polymer ?
#
loop_
_entity_poly.entity_id
_entity_poly.type
_entity_poly.pdbx_seq_one_letter_code
_entity_poly.pdbx_strand_id
1 'polypeptide(L)'
;MGDDATAYGGDHPRNFSATLTIEERGNGNADVSVMINNTLDGFDYAVHVHDAADPATTPNGTPYNETPNGNVFAGMISGNGDSASSTNETDMNYMELVNDFEAFFVVHDPTQEISTVDLTTYLILGTFAQSLEEGEPKLASQTFEYNFNEGQLLDNPATAYQEDGDHPRDLMATMLVEELIDGRAKITVTLSNTLDGETYPVHSHDAADPDTTENGTPYNETPNAEILAEVVEGNGGMASVMNETENTLYRDLVNTYEGFFVVHDPTQEISTVDLTTYLVLGLTAR
;
A
#
# COMPACT_ATOMS: atom_id res chain seq x y z
N MET A 1 27.42 2.99 3.78
CA MET A 1 28.53 3.77 4.30
C MET A 1 29.22 2.88 5.34
N GLY A 2 30.39 2.39 5.06
CA GLY A 2 31.09 1.41 5.88
C GLY A 2 32.54 1.80 6.12
N ASP A 3 32.81 3.09 6.25
CA ASP A 3 34.15 3.60 6.56
C ASP A 3 34.26 3.79 8.08
N ASP A 4 35.33 3.24 8.68
CA ASP A 4 35.63 3.39 10.11
C ASP A 4 35.69 4.89 10.56
N ALA A 5 35.99 5.80 9.63
CA ALA A 5 36.02 7.25 9.88
C ALA A 5 34.63 7.86 10.15
N THR A 6 33.56 7.17 9.79
CA THR A 6 32.17 7.61 10.03
C THR A 6 31.49 6.83 11.14
N ALA A 7 32.19 5.89 11.77
CA ALA A 7 31.65 5.10 12.85
C ALA A 7 31.39 5.99 14.09
N TYR A 8 30.26 5.74 14.75
CA TYR A 8 29.87 6.47 15.95
C TYR A 8 30.97 6.43 17.04
N GLY A 9 31.37 7.61 17.51
CA GLY A 9 32.47 7.80 18.46
C GLY A 9 32.08 8.15 19.91
N GLY A 10 30.77 8.33 20.19
CA GLY A 10 30.28 8.75 21.50
C GLY A 10 30.07 7.65 22.53
N ASP A 11 29.57 8.03 23.71
CA ASP A 11 29.35 7.18 24.87
C ASP A 11 27.91 6.64 25.01
N HIS A 12 27.00 6.96 24.10
CA HIS A 12 25.63 6.44 24.13
C HIS A 12 25.62 4.90 24.00
N PRO A 13 24.74 4.17 24.74
CA PRO A 13 24.63 2.70 24.61
C PRO A 13 24.42 2.25 23.16
N ARG A 14 25.17 1.22 22.74
CA ARG A 14 25.21 0.72 21.35
C ARG A 14 23.97 -0.10 20.93
N ASN A 15 22.99 -0.27 21.83
CA ASN A 15 21.75 -0.98 21.57
C ASN A 15 20.62 -0.04 21.10
N PHE A 16 20.92 1.24 20.84
CA PHE A 16 19.98 2.20 20.28
C PHE A 16 19.57 1.78 18.87
N SER A 17 18.29 1.93 18.54
CA SER A 17 17.76 1.66 17.21
C SER A 17 16.65 2.64 16.86
N ALA A 18 16.42 2.81 15.56
CA ALA A 18 15.30 3.58 15.04
C ALA A 18 14.55 2.78 13.98
N THR A 19 13.23 2.97 13.94
CA THR A 19 12.34 2.49 12.88
C THR A 19 11.68 3.70 12.25
N LEU A 20 11.80 3.82 10.93
CA LEU A 20 11.11 4.82 10.14
C LEU A 20 10.00 4.11 9.37
N THR A 21 8.79 4.65 9.44
CA THR A 21 7.60 4.14 8.75
C THR A 21 7.02 5.26 7.88
N ILE A 22 6.70 4.95 6.64
CA ILE A 22 6.03 5.88 5.72
C ILE A 22 4.69 5.24 5.37
N GLU A 23 3.61 5.97 5.62
CA GLU A 23 2.24 5.51 5.38
C GLU A 23 1.55 6.45 4.40
N GLU A 24 0.88 5.91 3.38
CA GLU A 24 0.11 6.70 2.44
C GLU A 24 -1.17 7.23 3.09
N ARG A 25 -1.47 8.52 2.85
CA ARG A 25 -2.70 9.16 3.27
C ARG A 25 -3.73 9.13 2.14
N GLY A 26 -5.00 9.20 2.48
CA GLY A 26 -6.11 9.19 1.51
C GLY A 26 -6.07 10.28 0.43
N ASN A 27 -5.20 11.30 0.57
CA ASN A 27 -4.95 12.33 -0.44
C ASN A 27 -3.71 12.05 -1.31
N GLY A 28 -3.05 10.89 -1.14
CA GLY A 28 -1.84 10.49 -1.85
C GLY A 28 -0.54 11.10 -1.32
N ASN A 29 -0.59 11.90 -0.26
CA ASN A 29 0.58 12.36 0.48
C ASN A 29 0.96 11.31 1.54
N ALA A 30 1.98 11.56 2.35
CA ALA A 30 2.43 10.59 3.34
C ALA A 30 2.46 11.12 4.77
N ASP A 31 2.36 10.17 5.72
CA ASP A 31 2.79 10.34 7.10
C ASP A 31 4.14 9.65 7.28
N VAL A 32 5.10 10.40 7.83
CA VAL A 32 6.43 9.88 8.17
C VAL A 32 6.52 9.76 9.68
N SER A 33 6.57 8.52 10.17
CA SER A 33 6.65 8.20 11.59
C SER A 33 8.05 7.68 11.94
N VAL A 34 8.62 8.17 13.02
CA VAL A 34 9.88 7.68 13.56
C VAL A 34 9.66 7.18 14.98
N MET A 35 10.07 5.95 15.25
CA MET A 35 10.17 5.36 16.57
C MET A 35 11.63 5.08 16.89
N ILE A 36 12.10 5.57 18.02
CA ILE A 36 13.44 5.32 18.55
C ILE A 36 13.35 4.45 19.81
N ASN A 37 14.26 3.49 19.96
CA ASN A 37 14.25 2.51 21.05
C ASN A 37 15.54 2.57 21.87
N ASN A 38 15.45 2.16 23.13
CA ASN A 38 16.55 2.19 24.11
C ASN A 38 17.09 3.61 24.32
N THR A 39 16.16 4.56 24.43
CA THR A 39 16.46 5.96 24.69
C THR A 39 16.96 6.19 26.10
N LEU A 40 17.71 7.26 26.34
CA LEU A 40 18.03 7.76 27.68
C LEU A 40 16.87 8.60 28.22
N ASP A 41 16.51 8.39 29.47
CA ASP A 41 15.45 9.13 30.14
C ASP A 41 15.85 10.61 30.33
N GLY A 42 14.96 11.51 29.90
CA GLY A 42 15.15 12.97 30.05
C GLY A 42 16.08 13.59 28.99
N PHE A 43 16.45 12.88 27.95
CA PHE A 43 17.21 13.42 26.82
C PHE A 43 16.34 13.63 25.59
N ASP A 44 16.58 14.72 24.85
CA ASP A 44 15.92 15.02 23.60
C ASP A 44 16.80 14.68 22.40
N TYR A 45 16.31 13.78 21.55
CA TYR A 45 16.99 13.30 20.35
C TYR A 45 16.60 14.16 19.15
N ALA A 46 17.58 14.82 18.53
CA ALA A 46 17.37 15.49 17.24
C ALA A 46 17.30 14.43 16.13
N VAL A 47 16.17 14.41 15.43
CA VAL A 47 15.87 13.44 14.38
C VAL A 47 15.52 14.20 13.10
N HIS A 48 16.26 13.93 12.03
CA HIS A 48 16.14 14.70 10.79
C HIS A 48 16.19 13.79 9.55
N VAL A 49 15.58 14.30 8.47
CA VAL A 49 15.84 13.87 7.08
C VAL A 49 16.58 15.00 6.37
N HIS A 50 17.63 14.65 5.63
CA HIS A 50 18.42 15.56 4.83
C HIS A 50 18.37 15.14 3.38
N ASP A 51 18.04 16.05 2.46
CA ASP A 51 18.08 15.80 1.03
C ASP A 51 19.48 15.41 0.57
N ALA A 52 19.60 14.43 -0.31
CA ALA A 52 20.86 14.07 -0.93
C ALA A 52 21.44 15.26 -1.70
N ALA A 53 22.76 15.41 -1.67
CA ALA A 53 23.45 16.46 -2.37
C ALA A 53 24.82 15.98 -2.88
N ASP A 54 25.29 16.60 -3.96
CA ASP A 54 26.62 16.33 -4.48
C ASP A 54 27.69 16.89 -3.52
N PRO A 55 28.56 16.04 -2.94
CA PRO A 55 29.62 16.46 -2.02
C PRO A 55 30.55 17.53 -2.59
N ALA A 56 30.65 17.65 -3.93
CA ALA A 56 31.43 18.71 -4.57
C ALA A 56 30.79 20.09 -4.44
N THR A 57 29.50 20.17 -4.11
CA THR A 57 28.75 21.42 -4.01
C THR A 57 28.37 21.79 -2.57
N THR A 58 28.45 20.85 -1.62
CA THR A 58 28.20 21.13 -0.21
C THR A 58 29.38 21.81 0.46
N PRO A 59 29.17 22.72 1.44
CA PRO A 59 30.25 23.46 2.08
C PRO A 59 31.33 22.60 2.74
N ASN A 60 30.93 21.44 3.28
CA ASN A 60 31.80 20.53 4.05
C ASN A 60 32.01 19.18 3.35
N GLY A 61 31.60 19.02 2.08
CA GLY A 61 31.76 17.77 1.35
C GLY A 61 30.84 16.64 1.83
N THR A 62 29.74 16.99 2.50
CA THR A 62 28.73 16.02 2.94
C THR A 62 27.91 15.52 1.75
N PRO A 63 27.48 14.25 1.73
CA PRO A 63 26.66 13.70 0.64
C PRO A 63 25.18 14.12 0.74
N TYR A 64 24.88 15.12 1.55
CA TYR A 64 23.54 15.64 1.80
C TYR A 64 23.57 17.13 2.09
N ASN A 65 22.42 17.77 1.91
CA ASN A 65 22.21 19.14 2.32
C ASN A 65 22.24 19.23 3.86
N GLU A 66 23.09 20.08 4.42
CA GLU A 66 23.26 20.23 5.87
C GLU A 66 22.02 20.82 6.57
N THR A 67 21.13 21.46 5.83
CA THR A 67 19.84 21.93 6.34
C THR A 67 18.83 20.78 6.33
N PRO A 68 18.21 20.42 7.47
CA PRO A 68 17.19 19.40 7.52
C PRO A 68 15.97 19.71 6.63
N ASN A 69 15.41 18.69 5.98
CA ASN A 69 14.16 18.80 5.24
C ASN A 69 12.97 18.66 6.22
N GLY A 70 12.49 19.78 6.76
CA GLY A 70 11.38 19.82 7.71
C GLY A 70 10.04 19.46 7.09
N ASN A 71 9.90 19.45 5.76
CA ASN A 71 8.68 18.96 5.14
C ASN A 71 8.57 17.44 5.24
N VAL A 72 9.69 16.71 5.16
CA VAL A 72 9.69 15.25 5.33
C VAL A 72 9.73 14.89 6.80
N PHE A 73 10.81 15.22 7.51
CA PHE A 73 10.90 15.05 8.95
C PHE A 73 12.05 15.90 9.55
N ALA A 74 11.72 16.75 10.50
CA ALA A 74 12.72 17.42 11.35
C ALA A 74 12.09 17.71 12.72
N GLY A 75 12.56 17.05 13.77
CA GLY A 75 12.00 17.21 15.09
C GLY A 75 12.90 16.76 16.23
N MET A 76 12.39 16.97 17.44
CA MET A 76 12.98 16.43 18.67
C MET A 76 12.07 15.34 19.21
N ILE A 77 12.63 14.20 19.57
CA ILE A 77 11.91 13.10 20.22
C ILE A 77 12.46 12.96 21.65
N SER A 78 11.61 13.18 22.65
CA SER A 78 12.02 13.09 24.06
C SER A 78 12.11 11.63 24.48
N GLY A 79 13.29 11.22 24.93
CA GLY A 79 13.53 9.89 25.47
C GLY A 79 12.92 9.70 26.85
N ASN A 80 12.47 8.48 27.11
CA ASN A 80 11.80 8.08 28.35
C ASN A 80 12.44 6.84 29.02
N GLY A 81 13.64 6.48 28.60
CA GLY A 81 14.33 5.28 29.06
C GLY A 81 13.94 3.99 28.30
N ASP A 82 13.02 4.06 27.35
CA ASP A 82 12.50 2.94 26.56
C ASP A 82 12.29 3.40 25.10
N SER A 83 11.07 3.31 24.59
CA SER A 83 10.73 3.70 23.22
C SER A 83 9.97 5.01 23.19
N ALA A 84 10.29 5.87 22.22
CA ALA A 84 9.60 7.12 21.98
C ALA A 84 9.40 7.33 20.48
N SER A 85 8.35 8.05 20.06
CA SER A 85 8.02 8.25 18.66
C SER A 85 7.46 9.64 18.37
N SER A 86 7.57 10.02 17.10
CA SER A 86 6.93 11.22 16.54
C SER A 86 6.50 10.95 15.11
N THR A 87 5.45 11.63 14.66
CA THR A 87 4.93 11.56 13.28
C THR A 87 4.88 12.97 12.70
N ASN A 88 5.28 13.09 11.45
CA ASN A 88 5.14 14.29 10.64
C ASN A 88 4.23 14.00 9.44
N GLU A 89 3.21 14.83 9.24
CA GLU A 89 2.41 14.84 8.02
C GLU A 89 3.14 15.65 6.95
N THR A 90 3.53 14.99 5.85
CA THR A 90 4.20 15.68 4.74
C THR A 90 3.25 16.00 3.60
N ASP A 91 3.54 17.08 2.88
CA ASP A 91 2.84 17.40 1.61
C ASP A 91 3.44 16.67 0.40
N MET A 92 4.52 15.90 0.60
CA MET A 92 5.11 15.10 -0.48
C MET A 92 4.25 13.88 -0.78
N ASN A 93 4.22 13.50 -2.05
CA ASN A 93 3.52 12.31 -2.50
C ASN A 93 4.20 11.04 -1.95
N TYR A 94 3.39 10.07 -1.49
CA TYR A 94 3.90 8.81 -0.96
C TYR A 94 4.84 8.10 -1.94
N MET A 95 4.42 7.98 -3.21
CA MET A 95 5.22 7.31 -4.25
C MET A 95 6.54 8.00 -4.51
N GLU A 96 6.55 9.34 -4.55
CA GLU A 96 7.79 10.12 -4.67
C GLU A 96 8.74 9.82 -3.51
N LEU A 97 8.22 9.79 -2.27
CA LEU A 97 9.03 9.52 -1.08
C LEU A 97 9.66 8.13 -1.07
N VAL A 98 8.92 7.09 -1.50
CA VAL A 98 9.40 5.71 -1.39
C VAL A 98 10.22 5.24 -2.61
N ASN A 99 10.06 5.87 -3.78
CA ASN A 99 10.71 5.44 -5.01
C ASN A 99 11.81 6.40 -5.50
N ASP A 100 11.56 7.72 -5.45
CA ASP A 100 12.38 8.68 -6.17
C ASP A 100 13.16 9.63 -5.24
N PHE A 101 12.72 9.77 -3.99
CA PHE A 101 13.30 10.72 -3.05
C PHE A 101 14.63 10.22 -2.49
N GLU A 102 15.72 10.87 -2.89
CA GLU A 102 17.06 10.57 -2.39
C GLU A 102 17.38 11.44 -1.17
N ALA A 103 17.51 10.79 -0.01
CA ALA A 103 17.77 11.48 1.24
C ALA A 103 18.51 10.60 2.26
N PHE A 104 18.93 11.23 3.35
CA PHE A 104 19.56 10.59 4.49
C PHE A 104 18.71 10.78 5.74
N PHE A 105 18.47 9.70 6.46
CA PHE A 105 17.84 9.71 7.77
C PHE A 105 18.92 9.68 8.86
N VAL A 106 18.83 10.61 9.82
CA VAL A 106 19.80 10.73 10.88
C VAL A 106 19.14 10.88 12.25
N VAL A 107 19.81 10.33 13.27
CA VAL A 107 19.51 10.59 14.69
C VAL A 107 20.80 11.01 15.38
N HIS A 108 20.80 12.18 16.00
CA HIS A 108 21.94 12.71 16.71
C HIS A 108 22.02 12.16 18.15
N ASP A 109 23.25 12.05 18.66
CA ASP A 109 23.49 11.72 20.05
C ASP A 109 23.11 12.93 20.94
N PRO A 110 22.14 12.80 21.84
CA PRO A 110 21.69 13.91 22.69
C PRO A 110 22.69 14.25 23.79
N THR A 111 23.74 13.45 23.97
CA THR A 111 24.79 13.69 24.96
C THR A 111 25.96 14.52 24.40
N GLN A 112 25.94 14.79 23.09
CA GLN A 112 26.97 15.54 22.38
C GLN A 112 26.39 16.83 21.78
N GLU A 113 27.29 17.73 21.36
CA GLU A 113 26.88 18.90 20.56
C GLU A 113 26.45 18.45 19.17
N ILE A 114 25.28 18.94 18.72
CA ILE A 114 24.75 18.59 17.40
C ILE A 114 25.70 19.10 16.32
N SER A 115 26.15 18.19 15.46
CA SER A 115 26.94 18.51 14.28
C SER A 115 26.26 17.93 13.05
N THR A 116 26.17 18.74 11.99
CA THR A 116 25.67 18.28 10.68
C THR A 116 26.79 17.78 9.76
N VAL A 117 28.05 17.86 10.21
CA VAL A 117 29.23 17.49 9.42
C VAL A 117 30.11 16.45 10.09
N ASP A 118 30.07 16.32 11.40
CA ASP A 118 30.79 15.27 12.12
C ASP A 118 29.90 14.02 12.25
N LEU A 119 30.05 13.09 11.33
CA LEU A 119 29.25 11.86 11.23
C LEU A 119 29.49 10.92 12.42
N THR A 120 30.58 11.09 13.18
CA THR A 120 30.86 10.27 14.37
C THR A 120 29.95 10.59 15.56
N THR A 121 29.20 11.69 15.51
CA THR A 121 28.21 12.08 16.53
C THR A 121 26.81 11.54 16.25
N TYR A 122 26.61 10.80 15.17
CA TYR A 122 25.31 10.28 14.78
C TYR A 122 25.10 8.87 15.35
N LEU A 123 24.02 8.69 16.08
CA LEU A 123 23.58 7.37 16.55
C LEU A 123 23.07 6.53 15.38
N ILE A 124 22.33 7.15 14.47
CA ILE A 124 21.83 6.57 13.24
C ILE A 124 22.21 7.47 12.07
N LEU A 125 22.72 6.83 11.02
CA LEU A 125 22.98 7.46 9.73
C LEU A 125 22.71 6.41 8.65
N GLY A 126 21.66 6.62 7.85
CA GLY A 126 21.26 5.71 6.78
C GLY A 126 20.57 6.44 5.63
N THR A 127 20.35 5.75 4.53
CA THR A 127 19.52 6.26 3.44
C THR A 127 18.06 6.26 3.87
N PHE A 128 17.33 7.30 3.46
CA PHE A 128 15.91 7.43 3.74
C PHE A 128 15.10 6.57 2.76
N ALA A 129 14.12 5.82 3.29
CA ALA A 129 13.11 5.05 2.53
C ALA A 129 13.63 4.07 1.46
N GLN A 130 14.94 4.00 1.22
CA GLN A 130 15.48 3.04 0.27
C GLN A 130 15.54 1.65 0.92
N SER A 131 15.06 0.63 0.20
CA SER A 131 15.22 -0.76 0.58
C SER A 131 16.69 -1.09 0.77
N LEU A 132 17.02 -1.84 1.83
CA LEU A 132 18.38 -2.38 2.05
C LEU A 132 18.76 -3.43 1.01
N GLU A 133 17.83 -3.88 0.19
CA GLU A 133 18.06 -4.70 -1.00
C GLU A 133 18.06 -3.78 -2.21
N GLU A 134 19.24 -3.61 -2.84
CA GLU A 134 19.38 -2.78 -4.03
C GLU A 134 18.31 -3.15 -5.08
N GLY A 135 17.41 -2.22 -5.35
CA GLY A 135 16.66 -2.19 -6.60
C GLY A 135 15.16 -2.45 -6.55
N GLU A 136 14.54 -2.70 -5.37
CA GLU A 136 13.09 -2.91 -5.33
C GLU A 136 12.40 -1.79 -4.51
N PRO A 137 11.56 -0.95 -5.13
CA PRO A 137 10.75 0.03 -4.42
C PRO A 137 9.77 -0.68 -3.46
N LYS A 138 9.48 -0.06 -2.31
CA LYS A 138 8.38 -0.50 -1.45
C LYS A 138 7.07 -0.10 -2.12
N LEU A 139 6.43 -1.07 -2.77
CA LEU A 139 5.13 -0.90 -3.36
C LEU A 139 4.05 -1.31 -2.36
N ALA A 140 2.95 -0.58 -2.35
CA ALA A 140 1.81 -0.91 -1.51
C ALA A 140 1.05 -2.13 -2.06
N SER A 141 0.40 -2.88 -1.17
CA SER A 141 -0.51 -3.95 -1.58
C SER A 141 -1.62 -4.14 -0.56
N GLN A 142 -2.81 -4.48 -1.03
CA GLN A 142 -3.95 -4.84 -0.19
C GLN A 142 -4.63 -6.08 -0.72
N THR A 143 -5.18 -6.88 0.20
CA THR A 143 -5.93 -8.10 -0.13
C THR A 143 -7.35 -7.96 0.35
N PHE A 144 -8.30 -8.28 -0.51
CA PHE A 144 -9.74 -8.26 -0.25
C PHE A 144 -10.29 -9.68 -0.39
N GLU A 145 -11.09 -10.12 0.56
CA GLU A 145 -11.70 -11.46 0.58
C GLU A 145 -13.20 -11.36 0.31
N TYR A 146 -13.68 -12.23 -0.57
CA TYR A 146 -15.08 -12.29 -0.95
C TYR A 146 -15.61 -13.69 -0.73
N ASN A 147 -16.77 -13.76 -0.11
CA ASN A 147 -17.48 -15.00 0.14
C ASN A 147 -18.52 -15.27 -0.95
N PHE A 148 -19.02 -16.48 -0.94
CA PHE A 148 -20.17 -16.88 -1.75
C PHE A 148 -21.34 -15.90 -1.56
N ASN A 149 -22.06 -15.59 -2.64
CA ASN A 149 -23.17 -14.64 -2.63
C ASN A 149 -24.41 -15.20 -1.92
N GLU A 150 -24.56 -14.86 -0.65
CA GLU A 150 -25.73 -15.15 0.16
C GLU A 150 -26.67 -13.93 0.30
N GLY A 151 -26.49 -12.89 -0.55
CA GLY A 151 -27.31 -11.69 -0.54
C GLY A 151 -26.92 -10.63 0.49
N GLN A 152 -25.69 -10.70 1.05
CA GLN A 152 -25.22 -9.75 2.06
C GLN A 152 -24.97 -8.36 1.47
N LEU A 153 -24.45 -8.30 0.25
CA LEU A 153 -24.30 -7.03 -0.44
C LEU A 153 -25.68 -6.47 -0.78
N LEU A 154 -25.88 -5.19 -0.57
CA LEU A 154 -27.15 -4.48 -0.70
C LEU A 154 -28.20 -4.85 0.39
N ASP A 155 -27.82 -5.65 1.40
CA ASP A 155 -28.71 -6.09 2.49
C ASP A 155 -30.07 -6.63 1.96
N ASN A 156 -30.01 -7.41 0.87
CA ASN A 156 -31.18 -7.91 0.17
C ASN A 156 -31.05 -9.41 -0.14
N PRO A 157 -31.74 -10.29 0.63
CA PRO A 157 -31.73 -11.73 0.39
C PRO A 157 -32.25 -12.14 -1.01
N ALA A 158 -33.02 -11.28 -1.67
CA ALA A 158 -33.52 -11.57 -3.03
C ALA A 158 -32.40 -11.50 -4.10
N THR A 159 -31.21 -11.00 -3.75
CA THR A 159 -30.03 -11.00 -4.62
C THR A 159 -29.11 -12.21 -4.39
N ALA A 160 -29.42 -13.04 -3.39
CA ALA A 160 -28.65 -14.25 -3.11
C ALA A 160 -28.65 -15.21 -4.30
N TYR A 161 -27.52 -15.90 -4.50
CA TYR A 161 -27.41 -16.93 -5.54
C TYR A 161 -28.52 -17.97 -5.38
N GLN A 162 -29.24 -18.29 -6.49
CA GLN A 162 -30.43 -19.14 -6.46
C GLN A 162 -30.09 -20.61 -6.17
N GLU A 163 -31.07 -21.30 -5.53
CA GLU A 163 -30.94 -22.73 -5.23
C GLU A 163 -30.92 -23.63 -6.48
N ASP A 164 -31.43 -23.10 -7.59
CA ASP A 164 -31.51 -23.82 -8.88
C ASP A 164 -30.18 -23.87 -9.64
N GLY A 165 -29.15 -23.11 -9.18
CA GLY A 165 -27.82 -23.18 -9.75
C GLY A 165 -27.09 -24.46 -9.34
N ASP A 166 -26.38 -25.06 -10.28
CA ASP A 166 -25.65 -26.32 -10.08
C ASP A 166 -24.28 -26.17 -9.43
N HIS A 167 -23.82 -24.91 -9.24
CA HIS A 167 -22.51 -24.65 -8.66
C HIS A 167 -22.52 -24.87 -7.14
N PRO A 168 -21.50 -25.58 -6.57
CA PRO A 168 -21.35 -25.69 -5.12
C PRO A 168 -21.23 -24.31 -4.43
N ARG A 169 -21.84 -24.19 -3.24
CA ARG A 169 -21.94 -22.92 -2.49
C ARG A 169 -20.71 -22.59 -1.63
N ASP A 170 -19.56 -23.09 -2.01
CA ASP A 170 -18.29 -22.94 -1.30
C ASP A 170 -17.21 -22.19 -2.09
N LEU A 171 -17.57 -21.60 -3.25
CA LEU A 171 -16.66 -20.77 -4.02
C LEU A 171 -16.33 -19.50 -3.23
N MET A 172 -15.06 -19.17 -3.17
CA MET A 172 -14.54 -17.93 -2.57
C MET A 172 -13.62 -17.23 -3.56
N ALA A 173 -13.55 -15.92 -3.47
CA ALA A 173 -12.62 -15.13 -4.25
C ALA A 173 -11.72 -14.26 -3.35
N THR A 174 -10.48 -14.09 -3.76
CA THR A 174 -9.53 -13.15 -3.19
C THR A 174 -9.06 -12.21 -4.28
N MET A 175 -9.08 -10.93 -4.02
CA MET A 175 -8.50 -9.90 -4.89
C MET A 175 -7.29 -9.30 -4.20
N LEU A 176 -6.11 -9.52 -4.76
CA LEU A 176 -4.87 -8.85 -4.37
C LEU A 176 -4.66 -7.68 -5.31
N VAL A 177 -4.55 -6.48 -4.76
CA VAL A 177 -4.20 -5.26 -5.50
C VAL A 177 -2.80 -4.84 -5.08
N GLU A 178 -1.89 -4.79 -6.05
CA GLU A 178 -0.48 -4.42 -5.88
C GLU A 178 -0.21 -3.11 -6.63
N GLU A 179 0.54 -2.21 -6.03
CA GLU A 179 1.01 -1.01 -6.68
C GLU A 179 2.16 -1.32 -7.63
N LEU A 180 2.15 -0.73 -8.82
CA LEU A 180 3.24 -0.79 -9.78
C LEU A 180 4.19 0.41 -9.61
N ILE A 181 5.42 0.30 -10.10
CA ILE A 181 6.46 1.36 -10.00
C ILE A 181 5.97 2.72 -10.53
N ASP A 182 5.09 2.72 -11.51
CA ASP A 182 4.49 3.93 -12.10
C ASP A 182 3.21 4.39 -11.39
N GLY A 183 2.87 3.78 -10.24
CA GLY A 183 1.71 4.10 -9.42
C GLY A 183 0.40 3.48 -9.90
N ARG A 184 0.39 2.77 -11.03
CA ARG A 184 -0.77 2.00 -11.50
C ARG A 184 -1.03 0.80 -10.60
N ALA A 185 -2.13 0.10 -10.82
CA ALA A 185 -2.47 -1.10 -10.06
C ALA A 185 -2.29 -2.38 -10.88
N LYS A 186 -1.82 -3.43 -10.23
CA LYS A 186 -1.92 -4.81 -10.69
C LYS A 186 -2.93 -5.52 -9.81
N ILE A 187 -3.95 -6.10 -10.43
CA ILE A 187 -5.05 -6.78 -9.77
C ILE A 187 -4.91 -8.28 -10.06
N THR A 188 -4.80 -9.09 -9.01
CA THR A 188 -4.81 -10.56 -9.15
C THR A 188 -6.05 -11.08 -8.45
N VAL A 189 -6.92 -11.75 -9.21
CA VAL A 189 -8.09 -12.46 -8.66
C VAL A 189 -7.79 -13.94 -8.60
N THR A 190 -7.98 -14.52 -7.42
CA THR A 190 -7.86 -15.97 -7.18
C THR A 190 -9.21 -16.50 -6.73
N LEU A 191 -9.73 -17.48 -7.46
CA LEU A 191 -10.92 -18.25 -7.08
C LEU A 191 -10.49 -19.55 -6.40
N SER A 192 -11.18 -19.92 -5.33
CA SER A 192 -11.02 -21.20 -4.63
C SER A 192 -12.28 -22.06 -4.81
N ASN A 193 -12.12 -23.38 -4.83
CA ASN A 193 -13.18 -24.35 -5.04
C ASN A 193 -13.86 -24.25 -6.41
N THR A 194 -13.06 -23.97 -7.43
CA THR A 194 -13.53 -23.96 -8.83
C THR A 194 -13.87 -25.38 -9.31
N LEU A 195 -14.78 -25.51 -10.26
CA LEU A 195 -15.04 -26.75 -10.97
C LEU A 195 -13.98 -26.96 -12.06
N ASP A 196 -13.57 -28.22 -12.26
CA ASP A 196 -12.58 -28.56 -13.27
C ASP A 196 -13.15 -28.41 -14.68
N GLY A 197 -12.45 -27.64 -15.53
CA GLY A 197 -12.81 -27.38 -16.91
C GLY A 197 -13.89 -26.33 -17.13
N GLU A 198 -14.40 -25.70 -16.06
CA GLU A 198 -15.37 -24.61 -16.17
C GLU A 198 -14.64 -23.25 -16.29
N THR A 199 -15.29 -22.30 -16.95
CA THR A 199 -14.72 -20.99 -17.29
C THR A 199 -15.51 -19.89 -16.58
N TYR A 200 -14.90 -19.22 -15.61
CA TYR A 200 -15.51 -18.21 -14.74
C TYR A 200 -15.27 -16.80 -15.26
N PRO A 201 -16.27 -16.08 -15.79
CA PRO A 201 -16.14 -14.65 -16.03
C PRO A 201 -16.03 -13.89 -14.70
N VAL A 202 -15.01 -13.04 -14.58
CA VAL A 202 -14.76 -12.20 -13.42
C VAL A 202 -14.67 -10.75 -13.85
N HIS A 203 -15.53 -9.91 -13.29
CA HIS A 203 -15.68 -8.53 -13.74
C HIS A 203 -15.69 -7.54 -12.57
N SER A 204 -15.26 -6.31 -12.87
CA SER A 204 -15.60 -5.12 -12.09
C SER A 204 -16.56 -4.24 -12.88
N HIS A 205 -17.61 -3.76 -12.25
CA HIS A 205 -18.58 -2.84 -12.83
C HIS A 205 -18.55 -1.52 -12.05
N ASP A 206 -18.48 -0.38 -12.76
CA ASP A 206 -18.56 0.92 -12.12
C ASP A 206 -19.90 1.10 -11.43
N ALA A 207 -19.91 1.67 -10.21
CA ALA A 207 -21.14 2.03 -9.54
C ALA A 207 -21.93 3.04 -10.36
N ALA A 208 -23.25 2.89 -10.38
CA ALA A 208 -24.14 3.76 -11.12
C ALA A 208 -25.43 4.01 -10.33
N ASP A 209 -26.10 5.13 -10.61
CA ASP A 209 -27.39 5.44 -10.04
C ASP A 209 -28.47 4.53 -10.69
N PRO A 210 -29.17 3.68 -9.92
CA PRO A 210 -30.21 2.80 -10.43
C PRO A 210 -31.32 3.51 -11.21
N ASP A 211 -31.56 4.78 -10.95
CA ASP A 211 -32.54 5.58 -11.68
C ASP A 211 -32.09 5.89 -13.11
N THR A 212 -30.81 5.71 -13.42
CA THR A 212 -30.20 6.02 -14.73
C THR A 212 -29.80 4.79 -15.54
N THR A 213 -29.68 3.62 -14.89
CA THR A 213 -29.38 2.36 -15.57
C THR A 213 -30.63 1.77 -16.24
N GLU A 214 -30.45 1.05 -17.36
CA GLU A 214 -31.56 0.52 -18.16
C GLU A 214 -32.43 -0.47 -17.36
N ASN A 215 -31.82 -1.27 -16.47
CA ASN A 215 -32.50 -2.31 -15.69
C ASN A 215 -32.59 -1.98 -14.19
N GLY A 216 -32.24 -0.76 -13.77
CA GLY A 216 -32.27 -0.37 -12.36
C GLY A 216 -31.17 -1.02 -11.52
N THR A 217 -30.08 -1.45 -12.13
CA THR A 217 -28.91 -2.00 -11.44
C THR A 217 -28.13 -0.89 -10.74
N PRO A 218 -27.52 -1.15 -9.58
CA PRO A 218 -26.71 -0.15 -8.87
C PRO A 218 -25.31 0.03 -9.49
N TYR A 219 -25.09 -0.50 -10.68
CA TYR A 219 -23.84 -0.43 -11.42
C TYR A 219 -24.10 -0.35 -12.93
N ASN A 220 -23.07 0.08 -13.65
CA ASN A 220 -23.05 0.04 -15.10
C ASN A 220 -22.99 -1.42 -15.58
N GLU A 221 -23.91 -1.85 -16.42
CA GLU A 221 -24.01 -3.24 -16.89
C GLU A 221 -22.83 -3.66 -17.79
N THR A 222 -22.12 -2.71 -18.39
CA THR A 222 -20.87 -2.99 -19.11
C THR A 222 -19.73 -3.11 -18.14
N PRO A 223 -18.97 -4.24 -18.14
CA PRO A 223 -17.79 -4.38 -17.31
C PRO A 223 -16.75 -3.30 -17.57
N ASN A 224 -16.09 -2.83 -16.51
CA ASN A 224 -14.96 -1.93 -16.61
C ASN A 224 -13.67 -2.71 -16.85
N ALA A 225 -13.28 -2.87 -18.13
CA ALA A 225 -12.08 -3.60 -18.53
C ALA A 225 -10.78 -2.92 -18.08
N GLU A 226 -10.80 -1.64 -17.75
CA GLU A 226 -9.65 -0.95 -17.15
C GLU A 226 -9.33 -1.52 -15.76
N ILE A 227 -10.34 -1.90 -15.00
CA ILE A 227 -10.16 -2.49 -13.68
C ILE A 227 -10.06 -4.01 -13.78
N LEU A 228 -11.13 -4.67 -14.28
CA LEU A 228 -11.16 -6.13 -14.40
C LEU A 228 -12.29 -6.55 -15.35
N ALA A 229 -11.94 -7.26 -16.42
CA ALA A 229 -12.88 -7.96 -17.29
C ALA A 229 -12.18 -9.19 -17.87
N GLU A 230 -12.05 -10.22 -17.04
CA GLU A 230 -11.21 -11.37 -17.29
C GLU A 230 -11.97 -12.69 -17.11
N VAL A 231 -11.29 -13.78 -17.41
CA VAL A 231 -11.83 -15.13 -17.29
C VAL A 231 -10.86 -16.01 -16.52
N VAL A 232 -11.35 -16.71 -15.51
CA VAL A 232 -10.58 -17.68 -14.73
C VAL A 232 -10.93 -19.09 -15.21
N GLU A 233 -9.92 -19.85 -15.64
CA GLU A 233 -10.07 -21.26 -16.01
C GLU A 233 -10.04 -22.14 -14.74
N GLY A 234 -11.14 -22.76 -14.42
CA GLY A 234 -11.26 -23.64 -13.24
C GLY A 234 -10.48 -24.95 -13.41
N ASN A 235 -9.91 -25.42 -12.33
CA ASN A 235 -9.06 -26.62 -12.28
C ASN A 235 -9.43 -27.61 -11.18
N GLY A 236 -10.64 -27.48 -10.63
CA GLY A 236 -11.08 -28.27 -9.49
C GLY A 236 -10.51 -27.83 -8.14
N GLY A 237 -9.87 -26.66 -8.08
CA GLY A 237 -9.21 -26.13 -6.88
C GLY A 237 -9.07 -24.61 -6.92
N MET A 238 -7.82 -24.11 -6.81
CA MET A 238 -7.51 -22.69 -6.90
C MET A 238 -7.04 -22.32 -8.30
N ALA A 239 -7.59 -21.25 -8.87
CA ALA A 239 -7.21 -20.71 -10.15
C ALA A 239 -7.20 -19.17 -10.10
N SER A 240 -6.34 -18.53 -10.90
CA SER A 240 -6.12 -17.09 -10.83
C SER A 240 -6.03 -16.46 -12.21
N VAL A 241 -6.39 -15.18 -12.27
CA VAL A 241 -6.16 -14.29 -13.42
C VAL A 241 -5.61 -12.95 -12.91
N MET A 242 -4.99 -12.21 -13.80
CA MET A 242 -4.34 -10.93 -13.47
C MET A 242 -4.66 -9.88 -14.54
N ASN A 243 -4.90 -8.64 -14.11
CA ASN A 243 -4.99 -7.46 -14.93
C ASN A 243 -4.07 -6.36 -14.40
N GLU A 244 -3.46 -5.57 -15.28
CA GLU A 244 -2.74 -4.34 -14.94
C GLU A 244 -3.54 -3.16 -15.50
N THR A 245 -3.87 -2.19 -14.65
CA THR A 245 -4.60 -0.99 -15.08
C THR A 245 -3.74 -0.16 -16.05
N GLU A 246 -4.36 0.51 -17.03
CA GLU A 246 -3.64 1.39 -17.94
C GLU A 246 -3.56 2.84 -17.43
N ASN A 247 -4.62 3.31 -16.78
CA ASN A 247 -4.76 4.71 -16.35
C ASN A 247 -5.17 4.85 -14.87
N THR A 248 -5.66 3.79 -14.22
CA THR A 248 -6.11 3.84 -12.83
C THR A 248 -4.94 3.61 -11.90
N LEU A 249 -4.73 4.56 -10.97
CA LEU A 249 -3.68 4.44 -9.95
C LEU A 249 -4.14 3.50 -8.83
N TYR A 250 -3.18 2.80 -8.23
CA TYR A 250 -3.41 1.93 -7.06
C TYR A 250 -4.22 2.65 -5.97
N ARG A 251 -3.77 3.84 -5.56
CA ARG A 251 -4.42 4.63 -4.50
C ARG A 251 -5.86 5.01 -4.83
N ASP A 252 -6.14 5.31 -6.10
CA ASP A 252 -7.50 5.68 -6.53
C ASP A 252 -8.42 4.45 -6.49
N LEU A 253 -7.88 3.29 -6.89
CA LEU A 253 -8.61 2.02 -6.85
C LEU A 253 -8.98 1.61 -5.42
N VAL A 254 -8.01 1.66 -4.47
CA VAL A 254 -8.24 1.17 -3.10
C VAL A 254 -8.91 2.19 -2.17
N ASN A 255 -8.88 3.48 -2.49
CA ASN A 255 -9.43 4.52 -1.60
C ASN A 255 -10.72 5.17 -2.12
N THR A 256 -10.86 5.38 -3.43
CA THR A 256 -11.93 6.21 -3.98
C THR A 256 -12.79 5.54 -5.03
N TYR A 257 -12.29 4.49 -5.68
CA TYR A 257 -13.05 3.80 -6.72
C TYR A 257 -14.31 3.15 -6.15
N GLU A 258 -15.45 3.43 -6.78
CA GLU A 258 -16.73 2.82 -6.43
C GLU A 258 -17.16 1.88 -7.55
N GLY A 259 -17.19 0.59 -7.25
CA GLY A 259 -17.56 -0.44 -8.20
C GLY A 259 -17.94 -1.74 -7.53
N PHE A 260 -18.50 -2.64 -8.33
CA PHE A 260 -18.95 -3.95 -7.92
C PHE A 260 -18.08 -5.03 -8.55
N PHE A 261 -17.53 -5.90 -7.72
CA PHE A 261 -16.81 -7.09 -8.15
C PHE A 261 -17.78 -8.28 -8.21
N VAL A 262 -17.78 -8.99 -9.34
CA VAL A 262 -18.67 -10.12 -9.59
C VAL A 262 -17.91 -11.31 -10.15
N VAL A 263 -18.38 -12.52 -9.78
CA VAL A 263 -17.99 -13.79 -10.40
C VAL A 263 -19.27 -14.47 -10.89
N HIS A 264 -19.33 -14.72 -12.19
CA HIS A 264 -20.48 -15.39 -12.80
C HIS A 264 -20.43 -16.91 -12.63
N ASP A 265 -21.59 -17.53 -12.55
CA ASP A 265 -21.73 -18.97 -12.59
C ASP A 265 -21.49 -19.50 -14.00
N PRO A 266 -20.44 -20.32 -14.23
CA PRO A 266 -20.14 -20.86 -15.56
C PRO A 266 -21.17 -21.89 -16.04
N THR A 267 -22.01 -22.40 -15.15
CA THR A 267 -23.04 -23.40 -15.47
C THR A 267 -24.37 -22.78 -15.92
N GLN A 268 -24.46 -21.44 -15.90
CA GLN A 268 -25.64 -20.67 -16.28
C GLN A 268 -25.36 -19.71 -17.44
N GLU A 269 -26.41 -19.19 -18.07
CA GLU A 269 -26.28 -18.10 -19.03
C GLU A 269 -25.84 -16.83 -18.30
N ILE A 270 -24.80 -16.15 -18.83
CA ILE A 270 -24.28 -14.93 -18.22
C ILE A 270 -25.36 -13.83 -18.27
N SER A 271 -25.67 -13.27 -17.11
CA SER A 271 -26.52 -12.10 -16.97
C SER A 271 -25.76 -10.98 -16.26
N THR A 272 -25.87 -9.76 -16.75
CA THR A 272 -25.32 -8.56 -16.09
C THR A 272 -26.37 -7.85 -15.23
N VAL A 273 -27.59 -8.34 -15.20
CA VAL A 273 -28.73 -7.74 -14.47
C VAL A 273 -29.37 -8.67 -13.45
N ASP A 274 -29.22 -9.99 -13.58
CA ASP A 274 -29.75 -10.96 -12.64
C ASP A 274 -28.69 -11.33 -11.60
N LEU A 275 -28.74 -10.65 -10.46
CA LEU A 275 -27.77 -10.83 -9.35
C LEU A 275 -27.82 -12.22 -8.73
N THR A 276 -28.92 -12.96 -8.94
CA THR A 276 -29.07 -14.31 -8.41
C THR A 276 -28.27 -15.36 -9.16
N THR A 277 -27.66 -15.00 -10.30
CA THR A 277 -26.75 -15.86 -11.07
C THR A 277 -25.30 -15.66 -10.71
N TYR A 278 -24.98 -14.75 -9.79
CA TYR A 278 -23.61 -14.44 -9.38
C TYR A 278 -23.18 -15.30 -8.21
N LEU A 279 -22.06 -16.01 -8.39
CA LEU A 279 -21.43 -16.80 -7.33
C LEU A 279 -20.77 -15.92 -6.27
N VAL A 280 -20.24 -14.77 -6.68
CA VAL A 280 -19.70 -13.73 -5.81
C VAL A 280 -20.24 -12.38 -6.25
N LEU A 281 -20.63 -11.56 -5.28
CA LEU A 281 -21.05 -10.18 -5.46
C LEU A 281 -20.54 -9.37 -4.29
N GLY A 282 -19.60 -8.44 -4.54
CA GLY A 282 -18.98 -7.60 -3.52
C GLY A 282 -18.65 -6.21 -4.05
N LEU A 283 -18.08 -5.36 -3.21
CA LEU A 283 -17.50 -4.08 -3.66
C LEU A 283 -16.09 -4.32 -4.17
N THR A 284 -15.71 -3.70 -5.29
CA THR A 284 -14.36 -3.81 -5.83
C THR A 284 -13.36 -3.15 -4.89
N ALA A 285 -12.34 -3.89 -4.46
CA ALA A 285 -11.24 -3.41 -3.60
C ALA A 285 -11.72 -2.69 -2.31
N ARG A 286 -12.75 -3.27 -1.65
CA ARG A 286 -13.27 -2.79 -0.36
C ARG A 286 -13.83 -3.93 0.50
#